data_0fa84844cecff3a9884c4127b4304f81
#
_entry.id   0fa84844cecff3a9884c4127b4304f81
#
_cell.length_a   1.000
_cell.length_b   1.000
_cell.length_c   1.000
_cell.angle_alpha   90.00
_cell.angle_beta   90.00
_cell.angle_gamma   90.00
#
_symmetry.space_group_name_H-M   'P 1'
#
loop_
_entity.id
_entity.type
_entity.pdbx_description
1 polymer ?
#
loop_
_entity_poly.entity_id
_entity_poly.type
_entity_poly.pdbx_seq_one_letter_code
_entity_poly.pdbx_strand_id
1 'polypeptide(L)'
;LLQEIKRHNKFDFELIFLVMDPGYSEVNRLVIEKNARMLGVPITIFETQIFDAVYDVKQSPCYLCARMRRGYLYSKAKELGCNKIALGHHYDDVIETILMGMLYGAQVQTMMPKLHSTNFEGMELIRPMYYIREDDIMRWRDFNNLHFIQCACHFTDTCSSCREDGTTASKRMEIKQLIKNMKKVNPYVEGNIFKSVYNVSLGTVIEYKDKDGVKHNFLENYDEK
;
A
#
# COMPACT_ATOMS: atom_id res chain seq x y z
N LEU A 1 8.11 7.49 13.05
CA LEU A 1 8.96 7.96 11.95
C LEU A 1 8.76 9.46 11.65
N LEU A 2 7.58 9.90 11.17
CA LEU A 2 7.36 11.30 10.78
C LEU A 2 7.49 12.28 11.96
N GLN A 3 7.04 11.92 13.16
CA GLN A 3 7.28 12.71 14.38
C GLN A 3 8.78 12.88 14.66
N GLU A 4 9.57 11.81 14.49
CA GLU A 4 11.02 11.89 14.68
C GLU A 4 11.69 12.78 13.61
N ILE A 5 11.24 12.68 12.36
CA ILE A 5 11.74 13.57 11.29
C ILE A 5 11.41 15.04 11.61
N LYS A 6 10.20 15.32 12.10
CA LYS A 6 9.79 16.65 12.53
C LYS A 6 10.63 17.15 13.71
N ARG A 7 10.89 16.28 14.70
CA ARG A 7 11.73 16.63 15.87
C ARG A 7 13.15 17.01 15.48
N HIS A 8 13.70 16.38 14.44
CA HIS A 8 15.03 16.73 13.94
C HIS A 8 15.08 18.02 13.12
N ASN A 9 13.95 18.68 12.89
CA ASN A 9 13.81 19.99 12.25
C ASN A 9 14.56 20.14 10.91
N LYS A 10 14.68 19.07 10.14
CA LYS A 10 15.34 19.08 8.82
C LYS A 10 14.43 19.64 7.72
N PHE A 11 13.12 19.55 7.92
CA PHE A 11 12.08 20.01 7.00
C PHE A 11 10.97 20.65 7.80
N ASP A 12 10.45 21.75 7.31
CA ASP A 12 9.27 22.39 7.88
C ASP A 12 8.00 21.73 7.31
N PHE A 13 7.20 21.10 8.16
CA PHE A 13 5.92 20.49 7.81
C PHE A 13 5.05 20.27 9.02
N GLU A 14 3.75 20.24 8.79
CA GLU A 14 2.76 19.89 9.81
C GLU A 14 2.32 18.44 9.66
N LEU A 15 1.95 17.82 10.77
CA LEU A 15 1.49 16.43 10.82
C LEU A 15 0.08 16.36 11.40
N ILE A 16 -0.80 15.72 10.64
CA ILE A 16 -2.11 15.28 11.10
C ILE A 16 -2.14 13.76 11.00
N PHE A 17 -2.45 13.08 12.11
CA PHE A 17 -2.60 11.63 12.16
C PHE A 17 -4.07 11.28 12.01
N LEU A 18 -4.44 10.94 10.79
CA LEU A 18 -5.82 10.70 10.41
C LEU A 18 -6.13 9.20 10.46
N VAL A 19 -7.16 8.83 11.20
CA VAL A 19 -7.68 7.47 11.27
C VAL A 19 -9.08 7.47 10.69
N MET A 20 -9.27 6.69 9.62
CA MET A 20 -10.60 6.43 9.10
C MET A 20 -11.17 5.18 9.75
N ASP A 21 -12.33 5.32 10.36
CA ASP A 21 -13.12 4.22 10.87
C ASP A 21 -14.18 3.82 9.82
N PRO A 22 -14.03 2.69 9.14
CA PRO A 22 -14.97 2.22 8.13
C PRO A 22 -16.16 1.43 8.69
N GLY A 23 -16.33 1.39 10.02
CA GLY A 23 -17.26 0.56 10.77
C GLY A 23 -16.53 -0.50 11.60
N TYR A 24 -15.45 -0.14 12.29
CA TYR A 24 -14.73 -1.06 13.16
C TYR A 24 -15.58 -1.50 14.37
N SER A 25 -15.32 -2.72 14.86
CA SER A 25 -15.82 -3.12 16.19
C SER A 25 -15.17 -2.24 17.28
N GLU A 26 -15.87 -2.09 18.42
CA GLU A 26 -15.33 -1.37 19.58
C GLU A 26 -13.93 -1.87 19.99
N VAL A 27 -13.73 -3.18 19.97
CA VAL A 27 -12.45 -3.82 20.30
C VAL A 27 -11.33 -3.33 19.39
N ASN A 28 -11.56 -3.29 18.07
CA ASN A 28 -10.59 -2.84 17.10
C ASN A 28 -10.29 -1.33 17.27
N ARG A 29 -11.32 -0.53 17.51
CA ARG A 29 -11.17 0.90 17.77
C ARG A 29 -10.32 1.17 19.03
N LEU A 30 -10.60 0.44 20.13
CA LEU A 30 -9.83 0.54 21.37
C LEU A 30 -8.34 0.17 21.17
N VAL A 31 -8.03 -0.81 20.33
CA VAL A 31 -6.63 -1.15 20.00
C VAL A 31 -5.93 0.01 19.30
N ILE A 32 -6.58 0.66 18.34
CA ILE A 32 -6.02 1.83 17.63
C ILE A 32 -5.75 2.97 18.61
N GLU A 33 -6.74 3.32 19.43
CA GLU A 33 -6.62 4.40 20.41
C GLU A 33 -5.57 4.11 21.48
N LYS A 34 -5.47 2.87 21.95
CA LYS A 34 -4.46 2.44 22.89
C LYS A 34 -3.06 2.60 22.30
N ASN A 35 -2.83 2.11 21.08
CA ASN A 35 -1.54 2.27 20.41
C ASN A 35 -1.18 3.75 20.22
N ALA A 36 -2.13 4.58 19.82
CA ALA A 36 -1.91 6.01 19.66
C ALA A 36 -1.50 6.68 20.99
N ARG A 37 -2.17 6.34 22.08
CA ARG A 37 -1.80 6.83 23.44
C ARG A 37 -0.42 6.37 23.87
N MET A 38 -0.08 5.08 23.66
CA MET A 38 1.24 4.53 24.01
C MET A 38 2.37 5.22 23.25
N LEU A 39 2.13 5.61 22.00
CA LEU A 39 3.10 6.28 21.15
C LEU A 39 3.09 7.82 21.28
N GLY A 40 2.19 8.39 22.07
CA GLY A 40 2.01 9.85 22.15
C GLY A 40 1.61 10.47 20.82
N VAL A 41 0.82 9.76 20.00
CA VAL A 41 0.36 10.23 18.69
C VAL A 41 -1.04 10.81 18.80
N PRO A 42 -1.24 12.11 18.55
CA PRO A 42 -2.57 12.72 18.54
C PRO A 42 -3.32 12.33 17.28
N ILE A 43 -4.23 11.37 17.38
CA ILE A 43 -5.04 10.91 16.25
C ILE A 43 -6.34 11.69 16.10
N THR A 44 -6.73 11.97 14.86
CA THR A 44 -8.06 12.46 14.47
C THR A 44 -8.83 11.33 13.84
N ILE A 45 -9.90 10.87 14.48
CA ILE A 45 -10.73 9.77 13.95
C ILE A 45 -11.93 10.37 13.23
N PHE A 46 -12.25 9.86 12.04
CA PHE A 46 -13.51 10.13 11.34
C PHE A 46 -14.16 8.83 10.90
N GLU A 47 -15.47 8.80 11.01
CA GLU A 47 -16.27 7.62 10.74
C GLU A 47 -16.83 7.62 9.33
N THR A 48 -16.98 6.43 8.76
CA THR A 48 -17.62 6.19 7.47
C THR A 48 -18.43 4.89 7.54
N GLN A 49 -19.38 4.73 6.64
CA GLN A 49 -20.20 3.51 6.54
C GLN A 49 -19.72 2.61 5.37
N ILE A 50 -18.40 2.51 5.16
CA ILE A 50 -17.86 1.76 4.04
C ILE A 50 -18.18 0.28 4.16
N PHE A 51 -18.07 -0.30 5.34
CA PHE A 51 -18.34 -1.73 5.53
C PHE A 51 -19.79 -2.07 5.20
N ASP A 52 -20.75 -1.25 5.61
CA ASP A 52 -22.15 -1.44 5.28
C ASP A 52 -22.38 -1.28 3.76
N ALA A 53 -21.76 -0.26 3.15
CA ALA A 53 -21.91 -0.01 1.71
C ALA A 53 -21.34 -1.14 0.81
N VAL A 54 -20.37 -1.92 1.30
CA VAL A 54 -19.78 -3.01 0.52
C VAL A 54 -20.29 -4.40 0.95
N TYR A 55 -21.11 -4.48 1.99
CA TYR A 55 -21.56 -5.74 2.57
C TYR A 55 -22.28 -6.64 1.56
N ASP A 56 -23.19 -6.08 0.77
CA ASP A 56 -23.99 -6.83 -0.21
C ASP A 56 -23.35 -6.93 -1.59
N VAL A 57 -22.13 -6.39 -1.77
CA VAL A 57 -21.45 -6.39 -3.07
C VAL A 57 -20.81 -7.74 -3.34
N LYS A 58 -21.40 -8.50 -4.28
CA LYS A 58 -20.93 -9.84 -4.67
C LYS A 58 -19.65 -9.84 -5.48
N GLN A 59 -19.37 -8.78 -6.23
CA GLN A 59 -18.25 -8.71 -7.18
C GLN A 59 -17.15 -7.77 -6.66
N SER A 60 -16.01 -8.34 -6.28
CA SER A 60 -14.82 -7.61 -5.82
C SER A 60 -15.06 -6.60 -4.69
N PRO A 61 -15.70 -6.97 -3.55
CA PRO A 61 -16.00 -6.04 -2.46
C PRO A 61 -14.72 -5.38 -1.89
N CYS A 62 -13.61 -6.12 -1.84
CA CYS A 62 -12.33 -5.58 -1.37
C CYS A 62 -11.78 -4.46 -2.27
N TYR A 63 -11.97 -4.57 -3.60
CA TYR A 63 -11.56 -3.52 -4.52
C TYR A 63 -12.38 -2.25 -4.31
N LEU A 64 -13.71 -2.39 -4.20
CA LEU A 64 -14.61 -1.26 -3.95
C LEU A 64 -14.29 -0.60 -2.60
N CYS A 65 -14.13 -1.39 -1.54
CA CYS A 65 -13.74 -0.91 -0.23
C CYS A 65 -12.43 -0.10 -0.29
N ALA A 66 -11.40 -0.63 -0.93
CA ALA A 66 -10.11 0.06 -1.06
C ALA A 66 -10.24 1.38 -1.85
N ARG A 67 -11.07 1.41 -2.89
CA ARG A 67 -11.36 2.60 -3.69
C ARG A 67 -12.08 3.67 -2.87
N MET A 68 -13.13 3.29 -2.14
CA MET A 68 -13.89 4.20 -1.26
C MET A 68 -13.01 4.75 -0.15
N ARG A 69 -12.24 3.88 0.53
CA ARG A 69 -11.30 4.29 1.59
C ARG A 69 -10.33 5.35 1.09
N ARG A 70 -9.79 5.17 -0.10
CA ARG A 70 -8.87 6.14 -0.69
C ARG A 70 -9.57 7.48 -0.93
N GLY A 71 -10.77 7.49 -1.52
CA GLY A 71 -11.54 8.70 -1.75
C GLY A 71 -11.81 9.48 -0.47
N TYR A 72 -12.33 8.82 0.57
CA TYR A 72 -12.61 9.44 1.86
C TYR A 72 -11.35 10.01 2.54
N LEU A 73 -10.24 9.26 2.52
CA LEU A 73 -8.98 9.73 3.09
C LEU A 73 -8.47 11.00 2.40
N TYR A 74 -8.51 11.05 1.06
CA TYR A 74 -8.11 12.24 0.31
C TYR A 74 -9.02 13.43 0.58
N SER A 75 -10.34 13.20 0.57
CA SER A 75 -11.32 14.24 0.85
C SER A 75 -11.10 14.84 2.23
N LYS A 76 -10.97 13.99 3.25
CA LYS A 76 -10.78 14.43 4.64
C LYS A 76 -9.43 15.11 4.85
N ALA A 77 -8.37 14.62 4.26
CA ALA A 77 -7.06 15.26 4.32
C ALA A 77 -7.09 16.66 3.69
N LYS A 78 -7.78 16.82 2.56
CA LYS A 78 -7.94 18.13 1.89
C LYS A 78 -8.77 19.11 2.74
N GLU A 79 -9.86 18.65 3.37
CA GLU A 79 -10.66 19.47 4.33
C GLU A 79 -9.80 19.97 5.49
N LEU A 80 -8.84 19.18 5.95
CA LEU A 80 -7.91 19.52 7.02
C LEU A 80 -6.71 20.37 6.55
N GLY A 81 -6.71 20.83 5.31
CA GLY A 81 -5.66 21.67 4.73
C GLY A 81 -4.37 20.92 4.37
N CYS A 82 -4.39 19.57 4.38
CA CYS A 82 -3.22 18.80 4.00
C CYS A 82 -2.98 18.85 2.48
N ASN A 83 -1.72 18.91 2.08
CA ASN A 83 -1.30 18.80 0.68
C ASN A 83 -0.66 17.45 0.34
N LYS A 84 -0.44 16.59 1.35
CA LYS A 84 0.14 15.26 1.17
C LYS A 84 -0.57 14.22 2.03
N ILE A 85 -0.63 12.97 1.48
CA ILE A 85 -1.02 11.80 2.24
C ILE A 85 0.18 10.87 2.34
N ALA A 86 0.60 10.54 3.55
CA ALA A 86 1.65 9.56 3.81
C ALA A 86 1.01 8.19 4.10
N LEU A 87 1.32 7.19 3.28
CA LEU A 87 0.86 5.81 3.46
C LEU A 87 1.98 4.91 3.97
N GLY A 88 1.59 3.94 4.79
CA GLY A 88 2.49 3.01 5.46
C GLY A 88 3.01 1.86 4.58
N HIS A 89 2.92 1.94 3.25
CA HIS A 89 3.48 0.92 2.38
C HIS A 89 4.99 0.86 2.51
N HIS A 90 5.53 -0.36 2.52
CA HIS A 90 6.92 -0.66 2.78
C HIS A 90 7.55 -1.47 1.64
N TYR A 91 8.84 -1.80 1.77
CA TYR A 91 9.64 -2.49 0.74
C TYR A 91 8.99 -3.79 0.26
N ASP A 92 8.47 -4.60 1.18
CA ASP A 92 7.88 -5.91 0.84
C ASP A 92 6.57 -5.73 0.04
N ASP A 93 5.76 -4.70 0.33
CA ASP A 93 4.59 -4.35 -0.49
C ASP A 93 4.99 -4.00 -1.94
N VAL A 94 6.13 -3.35 -2.13
CA VAL A 94 6.63 -2.96 -3.46
C VAL A 94 6.98 -4.19 -4.28
N ILE A 95 7.79 -5.11 -3.73
CA ILE A 95 8.21 -6.32 -4.45
C ILE A 95 7.03 -7.26 -4.72
N GLU A 96 6.09 -7.38 -3.78
CA GLU A 96 4.84 -8.11 -3.98
C GLU A 96 4.01 -7.49 -5.11
N THR A 97 3.91 -6.16 -5.17
CA THR A 97 3.15 -5.45 -6.20
C THR A 97 3.76 -5.66 -7.60
N ILE A 98 5.09 -5.64 -7.71
CA ILE A 98 5.78 -5.92 -8.99
C ILE A 98 5.42 -7.31 -9.50
N LEU A 99 5.58 -8.34 -8.68
CA LEU A 99 5.26 -9.72 -9.08
C LEU A 99 3.77 -9.94 -9.32
N MET A 100 2.89 -9.32 -8.51
CA MET A 100 1.44 -9.36 -8.77
C MET A 100 1.10 -8.75 -10.13
N GLY A 101 1.72 -7.62 -10.49
CA GLY A 101 1.55 -6.99 -11.79
C GLY A 101 1.95 -7.93 -12.94
N MET A 102 3.11 -8.58 -12.82
CA MET A 102 3.63 -9.50 -13.84
C MET A 102 2.80 -10.78 -13.94
N LEU A 103 2.53 -11.45 -12.83
CA LEU A 103 1.96 -12.81 -12.83
C LEU A 103 0.43 -12.84 -12.98
N TYR A 104 -0.26 -11.80 -12.53
CA TYR A 104 -1.72 -11.74 -12.57
C TYR A 104 -2.29 -10.58 -13.39
N GLY A 105 -1.48 -9.58 -13.72
CA GLY A 105 -1.91 -8.38 -14.43
C GLY A 105 -1.31 -8.23 -15.83
N ALA A 106 -0.37 -9.11 -16.24
CA ALA A 106 0.40 -8.97 -17.49
C ALA A 106 1.03 -7.57 -17.67
N GLN A 107 1.51 -6.98 -16.56
CA GLN A 107 2.05 -5.62 -16.53
C GLN A 107 3.35 -5.57 -15.72
N VAL A 108 4.35 -4.88 -16.25
CA VAL A 108 5.57 -4.52 -15.52
C VAL A 108 5.38 -3.12 -14.94
N GLN A 109 4.93 -3.06 -13.70
CA GLN A 109 4.70 -1.81 -13.00
C GLN A 109 5.00 -1.94 -11.51
N THR A 110 5.25 -0.83 -10.84
CA THR A 110 5.49 -0.79 -9.40
C THR A 110 4.61 0.21 -8.69
N MET A 111 4.63 0.13 -7.38
CA MET A 111 4.08 1.12 -6.49
C MET A 111 5.07 2.31 -6.39
N MET A 112 4.72 3.47 -6.92
CA MET A 112 5.62 4.63 -6.90
C MET A 112 5.82 5.18 -5.48
N PRO A 113 7.05 5.57 -5.08
CA PRO A 113 7.32 6.13 -3.75
C PRO A 113 6.60 7.46 -3.52
N LYS A 114 6.31 8.19 -4.60
CA LYS A 114 5.68 9.50 -4.60
C LYS A 114 4.91 9.69 -5.90
N LEU A 115 3.71 10.27 -5.83
CA LEU A 115 2.90 10.59 -7.01
C LEU A 115 1.89 11.71 -6.72
N HIS A 116 1.60 12.52 -7.73
CA HIS A 116 0.50 13.48 -7.69
C HIS A 116 -0.84 12.78 -7.84
N SER A 117 -1.85 13.25 -7.12
CA SER A 117 -3.20 12.74 -7.27
C SER A 117 -3.83 13.28 -8.56
N THR A 118 -4.39 12.39 -9.36
CA THR A 118 -5.14 12.76 -10.57
C THR A 118 -6.57 13.26 -10.27
N ASN A 119 -7.13 12.83 -9.13
CA ASN A 119 -8.52 13.14 -8.77
C ASN A 119 -8.64 14.25 -7.71
N PHE A 120 -7.55 14.58 -7.04
CA PHE A 120 -7.52 15.61 -5.98
C PHE A 120 -6.37 16.58 -6.30
N GLU A 121 -6.72 17.63 -7.01
CA GLU A 121 -5.76 18.67 -7.41
C GLU A 121 -5.02 19.25 -6.20
N GLY A 122 -3.71 19.44 -6.34
CA GLY A 122 -2.81 19.92 -5.29
C GLY A 122 -2.43 18.87 -4.23
N MET A 123 -2.97 17.66 -4.32
CA MET A 123 -2.65 16.59 -3.38
C MET A 123 -1.57 15.65 -3.92
N GLU A 124 -0.69 15.22 -3.04
CA GLU A 124 0.39 14.29 -3.33
C GLU A 124 0.33 13.08 -2.39
N LEU A 125 0.63 11.89 -2.90
CA LEU A 125 0.79 10.69 -2.10
C LEU A 125 2.28 10.41 -1.94
N ILE A 126 2.71 10.09 -0.71
CA ILE A 126 4.08 9.68 -0.40
C ILE A 126 4.09 8.37 0.39
N ARG A 127 5.19 7.62 0.29
CA ARG A 127 5.41 6.37 1.01
C ARG A 127 6.73 6.43 1.78
N PRO A 128 6.75 7.03 2.98
CA PRO A 128 7.98 7.25 3.73
C PRO A 128 8.73 5.97 4.13
N MET A 129 8.02 4.82 4.16
CA MET A 129 8.60 3.52 4.52
C MET A 129 8.99 2.67 3.31
N TYR A 130 9.11 3.27 2.12
CA TYR A 130 9.34 2.56 0.84
C TYR A 130 10.55 1.63 0.84
N TYR A 131 11.61 1.97 1.59
CA TYR A 131 12.84 1.19 1.73
C TYR A 131 12.94 0.40 3.04
N ILE A 132 11.92 0.45 3.91
CA ILE A 132 11.91 -0.25 5.20
C ILE A 132 11.33 -1.64 5.00
N ARG A 133 11.98 -2.64 5.60
CA ARG A 133 11.54 -4.04 5.53
C ARG A 133 10.38 -4.30 6.51
N GLU A 134 9.46 -5.20 6.12
CA GLU A 134 8.37 -5.64 6.99
C GLU A 134 8.90 -6.20 8.31
N ASP A 135 9.98 -7.00 8.26
CA ASP A 135 10.62 -7.56 9.44
C ASP A 135 11.09 -6.49 10.45
N ASP A 136 11.60 -5.35 9.96
CA ASP A 136 12.03 -4.25 10.83
C ASP A 136 10.83 -3.55 11.47
N ILE A 137 9.73 -3.41 10.74
CA ILE A 137 8.46 -2.88 11.27
C ILE A 137 7.91 -3.83 12.36
N MET A 138 7.97 -5.13 12.13
CA MET A 138 7.51 -6.14 13.09
C MET A 138 8.36 -6.13 14.37
N ARG A 139 9.70 -6.05 14.23
CA ARG A 139 10.60 -5.90 15.38
C ARG A 139 10.31 -4.63 16.17
N TRP A 140 10.09 -3.50 15.48
CA TRP A 140 9.73 -2.24 16.12
C TRP A 140 8.40 -2.33 16.86
N ARG A 141 7.39 -2.97 16.27
CA ARG A 141 6.10 -3.27 16.90
C ARG A 141 6.30 -4.04 18.21
N ASP A 142 7.08 -5.13 18.15
CA ASP A 142 7.28 -6.02 19.30
C ASP A 142 8.07 -5.33 20.41
N PHE A 143 9.10 -4.56 20.04
CA PHE A 143 9.88 -3.76 21.00
C PHE A 143 9.03 -2.73 21.75
N ASN A 144 8.01 -2.15 21.09
CA ASN A 144 7.11 -1.18 21.70
C ASN A 144 5.84 -1.81 22.29
N ASN A 145 5.72 -3.12 22.34
CA ASN A 145 4.53 -3.85 22.83
C ASN A 145 3.22 -3.40 22.15
N LEU A 146 3.28 -3.10 20.86
CA LEU A 146 2.11 -2.68 20.08
C LEU A 146 1.36 -3.89 19.54
N HIS A 147 0.03 -3.75 19.44
CA HIS A 147 -0.83 -4.77 18.85
C HIS A 147 -1.50 -4.19 17.62
N PHE A 148 -1.22 -4.75 16.45
CA PHE A 148 -1.84 -4.32 15.20
C PHE A 148 -3.04 -5.20 14.86
N ILE A 149 -4.07 -4.56 14.34
CA ILE A 149 -5.26 -5.23 13.84
C ILE A 149 -4.88 -5.98 12.57
N GLN A 150 -5.03 -7.28 12.54
CA GLN A 150 -4.70 -8.10 11.37
C GLN A 150 -5.77 -8.00 10.28
N CYS A 151 -7.03 -8.17 10.68
CA CYS A 151 -8.18 -7.96 9.80
C CYS A 151 -9.30 -7.33 10.62
N ALA A 152 -9.82 -6.21 10.14
CA ALA A 152 -10.85 -5.45 10.83
C ALA A 152 -12.18 -5.43 10.05
N CYS A 153 -12.27 -6.20 8.98
CA CYS A 153 -13.44 -6.29 8.13
C CYS A 153 -14.45 -7.29 8.70
N HIS A 154 -15.74 -6.98 8.70
CA HIS A 154 -16.82 -7.92 9.04
C HIS A 154 -16.88 -9.16 8.12
N PHE A 155 -16.18 -9.12 6.99
CA PHE A 155 -16.01 -10.25 6.08
C PHE A 155 -15.01 -11.30 6.59
N THR A 156 -14.43 -11.16 7.79
CA THR A 156 -13.42 -12.11 8.29
C THR A 156 -13.96 -13.51 8.51
N ASP A 157 -15.22 -13.64 8.89
CA ASP A 157 -15.86 -14.96 9.08
C ASP A 157 -16.27 -15.60 7.74
N THR A 158 -16.35 -14.80 6.67
CA THR A 158 -16.66 -15.22 5.29
C THR A 158 -15.63 -14.75 4.28
N CYS A 159 -14.47 -14.29 4.76
CA CYS A 159 -13.44 -13.71 3.91
C CYS A 159 -12.96 -14.75 2.89
N SER A 160 -13.21 -14.48 1.63
CA SER A 160 -12.67 -15.27 0.51
C SER A 160 -11.13 -15.33 0.47
N SER A 161 -10.47 -14.62 1.38
CA SER A 161 -9.02 -14.65 1.60
C SER A 161 -8.57 -15.77 2.53
N CYS A 162 -9.47 -16.36 3.31
CA CYS A 162 -9.18 -17.48 4.20
C CYS A 162 -10.14 -18.62 3.83
N ARG A 163 -9.61 -19.68 3.23
CA ARG A 163 -10.37 -20.91 3.01
C ARG A 163 -10.32 -21.78 4.26
N GLU A 164 -11.34 -22.61 4.49
CA GLU A 164 -11.42 -23.55 5.63
C GLU A 164 -10.26 -24.55 5.66
N ASP A 165 -9.63 -24.81 4.51
CA ASP A 165 -8.46 -25.68 4.35
C ASP A 165 -7.11 -25.00 4.72
N GLY A 166 -7.14 -23.78 5.23
CA GLY A 166 -5.93 -22.99 5.56
C GLY A 166 -5.20 -22.44 4.34
N THR A 167 -5.71 -22.66 3.12
CA THR A 167 -5.16 -22.03 1.92
C THR A 167 -5.69 -20.62 1.78
N THR A 168 -4.79 -19.66 1.51
CA THR A 168 -5.20 -18.28 1.34
C THR A 168 -5.70 -18.05 -0.09
N ALA A 169 -6.91 -17.52 -0.23
CA ALA A 169 -7.44 -17.08 -1.53
C ALA A 169 -6.83 -15.73 -1.97
N SER A 170 -5.93 -15.15 -1.17
CA SER A 170 -5.30 -13.88 -1.47
C SER A 170 -4.08 -14.08 -2.37
N LYS A 171 -4.17 -13.57 -3.60
CA LYS A 171 -3.04 -13.54 -4.54
C LYS A 171 -1.78 -12.90 -3.93
N ARG A 172 -1.94 -11.94 -3.04
CA ARG A 172 -0.81 -11.32 -2.33
C ARG A 172 -0.08 -12.33 -1.43
N MET A 173 -0.82 -13.18 -0.71
CA MET A 173 -0.22 -14.22 0.14
C MET A 173 0.48 -15.29 -0.70
N GLU A 174 -0.06 -15.66 -1.85
CA GLU A 174 0.60 -16.56 -2.79
C GLU A 174 1.96 -15.99 -3.25
N ILE A 175 1.99 -14.71 -3.64
CA ILE A 175 3.22 -14.01 -4.01
C ILE A 175 4.20 -13.94 -2.85
N LYS A 176 3.74 -13.61 -1.65
CA LYS A 176 4.58 -13.57 -0.44
C LYS A 176 5.24 -14.94 -0.18
N GLN A 177 4.48 -16.02 -0.33
CA GLN A 177 5.00 -17.39 -0.18
C GLN A 177 5.98 -17.75 -1.30
N LEU A 178 5.69 -17.34 -2.55
CA LEU A 178 6.59 -17.54 -3.70
C LEU A 178 7.94 -16.87 -3.45
N ILE A 179 7.95 -15.58 -3.08
CA ILE A 179 9.18 -14.83 -2.76
C ILE A 179 9.96 -15.52 -1.64
N LYS A 180 9.27 -15.94 -0.58
CA LYS A 180 9.88 -16.65 0.56
C LYS A 180 10.56 -17.96 0.12
N ASN A 181 9.94 -18.71 -0.79
CA ASN A 181 10.51 -19.95 -1.33
C ASN A 181 11.71 -19.65 -2.25
N MET A 182 11.60 -18.66 -3.13
CA MET A 182 12.71 -18.26 -3.99
C MET A 182 13.92 -17.78 -3.19
N LYS A 183 13.70 -17.09 -2.08
CA LYS A 183 14.76 -16.59 -1.19
C LYS A 183 15.61 -17.71 -0.60
N LYS A 184 15.06 -18.91 -0.40
CA LYS A 184 15.83 -20.09 0.08
C LYS A 184 16.90 -20.53 -0.92
N VAL A 185 16.66 -20.32 -2.20
CA VAL A 185 17.58 -20.71 -3.30
C VAL A 185 18.47 -19.54 -3.69
N ASN A 186 17.91 -18.34 -3.75
CA ASN A 186 18.62 -17.12 -4.13
C ASN A 186 18.39 -16.02 -3.06
N PRO A 187 19.36 -15.77 -2.15
CA PRO A 187 19.21 -14.76 -1.10
C PRO A 187 19.05 -13.33 -1.63
N TYR A 188 19.42 -13.07 -2.89
CA TYR A 188 19.33 -11.75 -3.52
C TYR A 188 18.00 -11.50 -4.25
N VAL A 189 17.08 -12.47 -4.27
CA VAL A 189 15.86 -12.41 -5.09
C VAL A 189 15.00 -11.18 -4.80
N GLU A 190 14.82 -10.82 -3.53
CA GLU A 190 14.04 -9.66 -3.12
C GLU A 190 14.64 -8.35 -3.66
N GLY A 191 15.96 -8.20 -3.52
CA GLY A 191 16.69 -7.06 -4.07
C GLY A 191 16.65 -7.00 -5.61
N ASN A 192 16.72 -8.15 -6.27
CA ASN A 192 16.64 -8.24 -7.72
C ASN A 192 15.25 -7.83 -8.23
N ILE A 193 14.17 -8.32 -7.60
CA ILE A 193 12.80 -7.90 -7.93
C ILE A 193 12.65 -6.39 -7.73
N PHE A 194 13.09 -5.86 -6.59
CA PHE A 194 13.00 -4.44 -6.30
C PHE A 194 13.74 -3.59 -7.34
N LYS A 195 14.97 -3.99 -7.69
CA LYS A 195 15.82 -3.25 -8.64
C LYS A 195 15.38 -3.41 -10.09
N SER A 196 14.61 -4.44 -10.45
CA SER A 196 14.20 -4.68 -11.84
C SER A 196 13.45 -3.50 -12.45
N VAL A 197 12.67 -2.77 -11.66
CA VAL A 197 11.92 -1.59 -12.11
C VAL A 197 12.75 -0.29 -12.14
N TYR A 198 13.99 -0.33 -11.65
CA TYR A 198 14.98 0.75 -11.80
C TYR A 198 15.90 0.56 -13.01
N ASN A 199 15.98 -0.67 -13.53
CA ASN A 199 16.85 -1.07 -14.64
C ASN A 199 16.03 -1.55 -15.84
N VAL A 200 15.09 -0.72 -16.29
CA VAL A 200 14.29 -1.01 -17.46
C VAL A 200 15.00 -0.50 -18.72
N SER A 201 15.39 -1.42 -19.62
CA SER A 201 15.94 -1.06 -20.93
C SER A 201 14.82 -1.03 -21.95
N LEU A 202 14.37 0.15 -22.33
CA LEU A 202 13.26 0.33 -23.28
C LEU A 202 13.59 -0.27 -24.65
N GLY A 203 14.87 -0.30 -25.07
CA GLY A 203 15.30 -0.91 -26.33
C GLY A 203 15.15 -2.44 -26.40
N THR A 204 14.84 -3.10 -25.27
CA THR A 204 14.60 -4.54 -25.18
C THR A 204 13.18 -4.90 -24.73
N VAL A 205 12.27 -3.92 -24.76
CA VAL A 205 10.85 -4.09 -24.45
C VAL A 205 10.06 -4.00 -25.76
N ILE A 206 9.15 -4.94 -25.98
CA ILE A 206 8.37 -5.02 -27.22
C ILE A 206 7.42 -3.83 -27.35
N GLU A 207 6.72 -3.48 -26.26
CA GLU A 207 5.80 -2.34 -26.21
C GLU A 207 5.81 -1.74 -24.80
N TYR A 208 5.79 -0.42 -24.71
CA TYR A 208 5.59 0.29 -23.44
C TYR A 208 4.63 1.46 -23.61
N LYS A 209 4.08 1.93 -22.51
CA LYS A 209 3.27 3.17 -22.45
C LYS A 209 4.08 4.25 -21.76
N ASP A 210 4.07 5.42 -22.34
CA ASP A 210 4.66 6.61 -21.71
C ASP A 210 3.73 7.20 -20.63
N LYS A 211 4.15 8.34 -20.04
CA LYS A 211 3.39 9.06 -19.00
C LYS A 211 2.02 9.57 -19.48
N ASP A 212 1.85 9.79 -20.76
CA ASP A 212 0.61 10.29 -21.38
C ASP A 212 -0.29 9.14 -21.86
N GLY A 213 0.16 7.89 -21.65
CA GLY A 213 -0.54 6.66 -22.00
C GLY A 213 -0.41 6.27 -23.48
N VAL A 214 0.46 6.97 -24.23
CA VAL A 214 0.77 6.64 -25.60
C VAL A 214 1.59 5.36 -25.65
N LYS A 215 1.22 4.45 -26.53
CA LYS A 215 1.92 3.19 -26.76
C LYS A 215 3.06 3.40 -27.73
N HIS A 216 4.22 2.85 -27.39
CA HIS A 216 5.41 2.80 -28.20
C HIS A 216 5.78 1.34 -28.44
N ASN A 217 5.90 0.94 -29.71
CA ASN A 217 6.23 -0.41 -30.11
C ASN A 217 7.64 -0.42 -30.73
N PHE A 218 8.37 -1.53 -30.57
CA PHE A 218 9.73 -1.67 -31.10
C PHE A 218 9.82 -1.55 -32.62
N LEU A 219 8.71 -1.71 -33.36
CA LEU A 219 8.64 -1.53 -34.81
C LEU A 219 8.56 -0.05 -35.22
N GLU A 220 8.26 0.87 -34.28
CA GLU A 220 8.39 2.30 -34.56
C GLU A 220 9.86 2.60 -34.88
N ASN A 221 10.14 3.15 -36.03
CA ASN A 221 11.49 3.49 -36.50
C ASN A 221 12.45 2.29 -36.65
N TYR A 222 11.93 1.04 -36.77
CA TYR A 222 12.79 -0.14 -36.90
C TYR A 222 13.66 -0.10 -38.17
N ASP A 223 13.12 0.42 -39.28
CA ASP A 223 13.79 0.55 -40.57
C ASP A 223 14.50 1.93 -40.76
N GLU A 224 14.34 2.85 -39.81
CA GLU A 224 15.03 4.13 -39.77
C GLU A 224 16.42 3.95 -39.15
N LYS A 225 17.48 3.88 -39.99
CA LYS A 225 18.89 3.83 -39.56
C LYS A 225 19.57 5.17 -39.73
#